data_5e43dd95cf152ce09eec8de246bcb9f9
#
_entry.id   5e43dd95cf152ce09eec8de246bcb9f9
#
_cell.length_a   1.000
_cell.length_b   1.000
_cell.length_c   1.000
_cell.angle_alpha   90.00
_cell.angle_beta   90.00
_cell.angle_gamma   90.00
#
_symmetry.space_group_name_H-M   'P 1'
#
loop_
_entity.id
_entity.type
_entity.pdbx_description
1 polymer ?
#
loop_
_entity_poly.entity_id
_entity_poly.type
_entity_poly.pdbx_seq_one_letter_code
_entity_poly.pdbx_strand_id
1 'polypeptide(L)'
;EIKNAQLLVNGKPVLIKGANRHEIDPDGGYVVSVERMIQDIRIMKQLNINAVRTCHYPDDPRWYELCDEYGLYLTAEANLESHGMGYGEKSLAKFPEYLQTHIERNEGNVKSFINHPSIIVWSLGNECGYGINFEKTYDWVKALDKTRPVQYERGGYDSKTDIHCPM
;
A
#
# COMPACT_ATOMS: atom_id res chain seq x y z
N GLU A 1 -8.28 -11.78 4.17
CA GLU A 1 -9.69 -11.58 3.76
C GLU A 1 -10.41 -10.61 4.69
N ILE A 2 -11.52 -10.03 4.22
CA ILE A 2 -12.43 -9.24 5.04
C ILE A 2 -13.73 -10.04 5.20
N LYS A 3 -14.17 -10.24 6.44
CA LYS A 3 -15.42 -10.95 6.76
C LYS A 3 -16.07 -10.32 8.00
N ASN A 4 -17.39 -10.07 7.92
CA ASN A 4 -18.14 -9.43 9.00
C ASN A 4 -17.51 -8.10 9.47
N ALA A 5 -17.07 -7.27 8.51
CA ALA A 5 -16.37 -6.01 8.76
C ALA A 5 -15.05 -6.13 9.56
N GLN A 6 -14.43 -7.31 9.55
CA GLN A 6 -13.13 -7.55 10.20
C GLN A 6 -12.09 -7.98 9.18
N LEU A 7 -10.89 -7.43 9.29
CA LEU A 7 -9.71 -7.91 8.58
C LEU A 7 -9.20 -9.18 9.23
N LEU A 8 -9.08 -10.25 8.45
CA LEU A 8 -8.63 -11.56 8.89
C LEU A 8 -7.37 -11.96 8.16
N VAL A 9 -6.36 -12.43 8.89
CA VAL A 9 -5.19 -13.09 8.35
C VAL A 9 -5.23 -14.56 8.80
N ASN A 10 -5.19 -15.47 7.82
CA ASN A 10 -5.33 -16.93 8.08
C ASN A 10 -6.57 -17.27 8.94
N GLY A 11 -7.68 -16.60 8.66
CA GLY A 11 -8.96 -16.81 9.36
C GLY A 11 -9.06 -16.22 10.77
N LYS A 12 -8.03 -15.50 11.24
CA LYS A 12 -8.02 -14.85 12.56
C LYS A 12 -8.11 -13.34 12.43
N PRO A 13 -8.94 -12.67 13.24
CA PRO A 13 -9.02 -11.21 13.27
C PRO A 13 -7.68 -10.59 13.65
N VAL A 14 -7.29 -9.55 12.95
CA VAL A 14 -6.05 -8.81 13.20
C VAL A 14 -6.36 -7.35 13.50
N LEU A 15 -5.83 -6.85 14.61
CA LEU A 15 -5.80 -5.43 14.91
C LEU A 15 -4.49 -4.84 14.38
N ILE A 16 -4.60 -3.93 13.42
CA ILE A 16 -3.44 -3.24 12.86
C ILE A 16 -2.96 -2.16 13.83
N LYS A 17 -1.72 -2.28 14.28
CA LYS A 17 -0.96 -1.27 15.02
C LYS A 17 0.19 -0.86 14.11
N GLY A 18 -0.10 0.03 13.16
CA GLY A 18 0.80 0.32 12.05
C GLY A 18 1.45 1.68 12.13
N ALA A 19 2.50 1.84 11.32
CA ALA A 19 3.13 3.10 11.02
C ALA A 19 3.36 3.24 9.51
N ASN A 20 3.42 4.47 9.04
CA ASN A 20 3.92 4.78 7.70
C ASN A 20 5.44 4.81 7.74
N ARG A 21 6.09 4.29 6.70
CA ARG A 21 7.54 4.35 6.54
C ARG A 21 7.89 4.88 5.16
N HIS A 22 8.60 6.01 5.14
CA HIS A 22 9.35 6.41 3.97
C HIS A 22 10.69 5.68 3.93
N GLU A 23 11.12 5.24 2.75
CA GLU A 23 12.43 4.63 2.56
C GLU A 23 13.49 5.71 2.44
N ILE A 24 13.92 6.23 3.57
CA ILE A 24 14.88 7.32 3.66
C ILE A 24 15.81 7.13 4.86
N ASP A 25 17.07 7.43 4.65
CA ASP A 25 18.12 7.41 5.67
C ASP A 25 18.67 8.83 5.86
N PRO A 26 18.92 9.30 7.10
CA PRO A 26 19.42 10.65 7.34
C PRO A 26 20.79 10.94 6.73
N ASP A 27 21.60 9.91 6.51
CA ASP A 27 22.94 10.03 5.94
C ASP A 27 22.99 9.57 4.48
N GLY A 28 22.26 8.51 4.14
CA GLY A 28 22.23 7.88 2.81
C GLY A 28 21.14 8.39 1.86
N GLY A 29 20.22 9.25 2.33
CA GLY A 29 19.07 9.70 1.54
C GLY A 29 18.15 8.52 1.17
N TYR A 30 17.86 8.35 -0.12
CA TYR A 30 17.01 7.26 -0.61
C TYR A 30 17.73 5.90 -0.77
N VAL A 31 18.96 5.80 -0.28
CA VAL A 31 19.71 4.55 -0.24
C VAL A 31 19.77 4.05 1.20
N VAL A 32 18.93 3.09 1.53
CA VAL A 32 18.82 2.55 2.90
C VAL A 32 19.52 1.21 2.97
N SER A 33 20.46 1.06 3.91
CA SER A 33 21.17 -0.21 4.10
C SER A 33 20.29 -1.27 4.77
N VAL A 34 20.64 -2.54 4.58
CA VAL A 34 19.95 -3.67 5.25
C VAL A 34 20.01 -3.52 6.78
N GLU A 35 21.14 -3.08 7.32
CA GLU A 35 21.31 -2.85 8.75
C GLU A 35 20.37 -1.79 9.28
N ARG A 36 20.13 -0.72 8.50
CA ARG A 36 19.17 0.33 8.84
C ARG A 36 17.72 -0.20 8.77
N MET A 37 17.39 -0.98 7.75
CA MET A 37 16.07 -1.63 7.64
C MET A 37 15.80 -2.53 8.85
N ILE A 38 16.78 -3.35 9.26
CA ILE A 38 16.68 -4.20 10.46
C ILE A 38 16.55 -3.35 11.72
N GLN A 39 17.23 -2.23 11.81
CA GLN A 39 17.10 -1.31 12.94
C GLN A 39 15.68 -0.74 13.03
N ASP A 40 15.10 -0.29 11.91
CA ASP A 40 13.71 0.18 11.84
C ASP A 40 12.74 -0.90 12.33
N ILE A 41 12.89 -2.14 11.85
CA ILE A 41 12.06 -3.27 12.26
C ILE A 41 12.18 -3.53 13.77
N ARG A 42 13.38 -3.52 14.31
CA ARG A 42 13.60 -3.73 15.75
C ARG A 42 12.92 -2.66 16.59
N ILE A 43 13.03 -1.39 16.20
CA ILE A 43 12.35 -0.29 16.86
C ILE A 43 10.84 -0.47 16.81
N MET A 44 10.29 -0.80 15.63
CA MET A 44 8.86 -1.06 15.47
C MET A 44 8.39 -2.19 16.39
N LYS A 45 9.12 -3.29 16.46
CA LYS A 45 8.80 -4.41 17.36
C LYS A 45 8.84 -4.01 18.84
N GLN A 46 9.83 -3.24 19.26
CA GLN A 46 9.94 -2.71 20.63
C GLN A 46 8.75 -1.81 20.99
N LEU A 47 8.23 -1.06 20.01
CA LEU A 47 7.06 -0.19 20.17
C LEU A 47 5.72 -0.92 19.95
N ASN A 48 5.75 -2.26 19.79
CA ASN A 48 4.56 -3.08 19.55
C ASN A 48 3.80 -2.72 18.26
N ILE A 49 4.52 -2.23 17.26
CA ILE A 49 4.03 -2.03 15.90
C ILE A 49 4.06 -3.37 15.18
N ASN A 50 2.96 -3.74 14.53
CA ASN A 50 2.82 -5.02 13.81
C ASN A 50 2.62 -4.86 12.30
N ALA A 51 2.48 -3.63 11.82
CA ALA A 51 2.24 -3.36 10.40
C ALA A 51 2.95 -2.10 9.92
N VAL A 52 3.29 -2.07 8.64
CA VAL A 52 3.90 -0.90 7.99
C VAL A 52 3.19 -0.65 6.66
N ARG A 53 2.94 0.63 6.35
CA ARG A 53 2.60 1.05 5.01
C ARG A 53 3.85 1.61 4.34
N THR A 54 4.19 1.07 3.16
CA THR A 54 5.26 1.61 2.32
C THR A 54 4.77 2.90 1.70
N CYS A 55 5.13 4.04 2.25
CA CYS A 55 4.58 5.32 1.80
C CYS A 55 5.65 6.15 1.06
N HIS A 56 5.38 6.66 -0.13
CA HIS A 56 4.18 6.41 -0.96
C HIS A 56 4.63 5.77 -2.26
N TYR A 57 5.34 4.66 -2.17
CA TYR A 57 6.00 3.94 -3.28
C TYR A 57 6.44 2.55 -2.80
N PRO A 58 6.71 1.62 -3.73
CA PRO A 58 7.37 0.37 -3.39
C PRO A 58 8.78 0.62 -2.84
N ASP A 59 9.09 -0.03 -1.72
CA ASP A 59 10.42 -0.02 -1.09
C ASP A 59 11.39 -0.98 -1.80
N ASP A 60 12.66 -0.99 -1.39
CA ASP A 60 13.66 -1.97 -1.81
C ASP A 60 13.13 -3.41 -1.58
N PRO A 61 13.30 -4.34 -2.52
CA PRO A 61 12.83 -5.72 -2.38
C PRO A 61 13.26 -6.40 -1.08
N ARG A 62 14.43 -6.07 -0.55
CA ARG A 62 14.93 -6.61 0.74
C ARG A 62 14.06 -6.22 1.93
N TRP A 63 13.35 -5.07 1.85
CA TRP A 63 12.40 -4.68 2.88
C TRP A 63 11.26 -5.69 3.04
N TYR A 64 10.75 -6.19 1.92
CA TYR A 64 9.67 -7.20 1.92
C TYR A 64 10.17 -8.54 2.46
N GLU A 65 11.37 -8.98 2.06
CA GLU A 65 12.02 -10.18 2.59
C GLU A 65 12.21 -10.09 4.11
N LEU A 66 12.68 -8.96 4.61
CA LEU A 66 12.84 -8.71 6.04
C LEU A 66 11.49 -8.67 6.77
N CYS A 67 10.44 -8.09 6.20
CA CYS A 67 9.12 -8.11 6.79
C CYS A 67 8.54 -9.52 6.86
N ASP A 68 8.79 -10.37 5.86
CA ASP A 68 8.44 -11.80 5.87
C ASP A 68 9.17 -12.52 7.02
N GLU A 69 10.48 -12.30 7.15
CA GLU A 69 11.31 -12.95 8.17
C GLU A 69 10.95 -12.50 9.59
N TYR A 70 10.81 -11.19 9.81
CA TYR A 70 10.56 -10.62 11.13
C TYR A 70 9.08 -10.60 11.52
N GLY A 71 8.18 -10.91 10.59
CA GLY A 71 6.74 -10.97 10.86
C GLY A 71 6.12 -9.59 11.08
N LEU A 72 6.34 -8.65 10.16
CA LEU A 72 5.59 -7.40 10.05
C LEU A 72 4.59 -7.51 8.90
N TYR A 73 3.35 -7.12 9.13
CA TYR A 73 2.38 -6.98 8.06
C TYR A 73 2.67 -5.76 7.20
N LEU A 74 2.38 -5.87 5.90
CA LEU A 74 2.56 -4.75 4.96
C LEU A 74 1.25 -4.35 4.29
N THR A 75 1.05 -3.04 4.21
CA THR A 75 0.23 -2.39 3.21
C THR A 75 1.17 -1.89 2.13
N ALA A 76 1.27 -2.63 1.02
CA ALA A 76 2.17 -2.32 -0.07
C ALA A 76 1.53 -1.29 -1.02
N GLU A 77 2.15 -0.12 -1.13
CA GLU A 77 1.58 1.00 -1.87
C GLU A 77 2.28 1.24 -3.20
N ALA A 78 1.48 1.47 -4.24
CA ALA A 78 1.97 1.86 -5.54
C ALA A 78 2.43 3.33 -5.55
N ASN A 79 3.42 3.66 -6.38
CA ASN A 79 3.97 5.00 -6.47
C ASN A 79 3.07 5.95 -7.29
N LEU A 80 1.86 6.17 -6.80
CA LEU A 80 0.91 7.15 -7.30
C LEU A 80 0.65 8.20 -6.25
N GLU A 81 1.04 9.43 -6.55
CA GLU A 81 0.76 10.60 -5.73
C GLU A 81 0.67 11.84 -6.64
N SER A 82 -0.46 12.54 -6.62
CA SER A 82 -0.69 13.67 -7.52
C SER A 82 -1.49 14.81 -6.88
N HIS A 83 -1.41 14.97 -5.55
CA HIS A 83 -2.14 16.00 -4.80
C HIS A 83 -1.83 17.42 -5.28
N GLY A 84 -0.65 17.67 -5.88
CA GLY A 84 -0.30 18.95 -6.49
C GLY A 84 -1.24 19.40 -7.62
N MET A 85 -1.98 18.46 -8.23
CA MET A 85 -3.04 18.74 -9.21
C MET A 85 -4.40 18.96 -8.56
N GLY A 86 -4.50 18.87 -7.24
CA GLY A 86 -5.74 18.98 -6.47
C GLY A 86 -6.60 17.71 -6.52
N TYR A 87 -7.66 17.72 -5.69
CA TYR A 87 -8.56 16.58 -5.52
C TYR A 87 -9.87 16.72 -6.31
N GLY A 88 -10.14 17.91 -6.85
CA GLY A 88 -11.36 18.24 -7.58
C GLY A 88 -11.31 17.90 -9.06
N GLU A 89 -11.83 18.79 -9.90
CA GLU A 89 -11.96 18.59 -11.34
C GLU A 89 -10.61 18.46 -12.08
N LYS A 90 -9.52 18.96 -11.51
CA LYS A 90 -8.17 18.87 -12.09
C LYS A 90 -7.41 17.60 -11.67
N SER A 91 -8.00 16.77 -10.83
CA SER A 91 -7.37 15.52 -10.39
C SER A 91 -7.10 14.60 -11.57
N LEU A 92 -5.86 14.10 -11.66
CA LEU A 92 -5.46 13.14 -12.71
C LEU A 92 -6.23 11.82 -12.63
N ALA A 93 -6.83 11.50 -11.48
CA ALA A 93 -7.69 10.34 -11.30
C ALA A 93 -8.95 10.34 -12.20
N LYS A 94 -9.35 11.51 -12.71
CA LYS A 94 -10.56 11.70 -13.51
C LYS A 94 -10.31 11.67 -15.02
N PHE A 95 -9.08 11.84 -15.46
CA PHE A 95 -8.73 11.95 -16.87
C PHE A 95 -8.34 10.57 -17.43
N PRO A 96 -9.14 9.99 -18.36
CA PRO A 96 -8.89 8.64 -18.90
C PRO A 96 -7.51 8.44 -19.55
N GLU A 97 -6.88 9.49 -20.05
CA GLU A 97 -5.53 9.46 -20.63
C GLU A 97 -4.45 9.05 -19.62
N TYR A 98 -4.69 9.20 -18.32
CA TYR A 98 -3.79 8.75 -17.25
C TYR A 98 -4.11 7.35 -16.73
N LEU A 99 -5.15 6.68 -17.25
CA LEU A 99 -5.53 5.34 -16.78
C LEU A 99 -4.39 4.34 -16.90
N GLN A 100 -3.71 4.33 -18.04
CA GLN A 100 -2.61 3.40 -18.28
C GLN A 100 -1.50 3.57 -17.23
N THR A 101 -1.15 4.81 -16.89
CA THR A 101 -0.16 5.10 -15.83
C THR A 101 -0.60 4.57 -14.46
N HIS A 102 -1.88 4.72 -14.11
CA HIS A 102 -2.40 4.20 -12.84
C HIS A 102 -2.30 2.67 -12.78
N ILE A 103 -2.65 1.99 -13.88
CA ILE A 103 -2.57 0.53 -13.98
C ILE A 103 -1.09 0.08 -13.91
N GLU A 104 -0.20 0.63 -14.72
CA GLU A 104 1.20 0.19 -14.80
C GLU A 104 1.95 0.32 -13.48
N ARG A 105 1.71 1.38 -12.72
CA ARG A 105 2.33 1.59 -11.40
C ARG A 105 1.84 0.56 -10.39
N ASN A 106 0.54 0.25 -10.40
CA ASN A 106 -0.03 -0.80 -9.56
C ASN A 106 0.40 -2.20 -10.04
N GLU A 107 0.48 -2.42 -11.35
CA GLU A 107 0.98 -3.66 -11.93
C GLU A 107 2.40 -3.95 -11.47
N GLY A 108 3.29 -2.94 -11.56
CA GLY A 108 4.67 -3.06 -11.09
C GLY A 108 4.74 -3.44 -9.62
N ASN A 109 3.96 -2.78 -8.76
CA ASN A 109 3.90 -3.10 -7.33
C ASN A 109 3.40 -4.54 -7.08
N VAL A 110 2.23 -4.89 -7.61
CA VAL A 110 1.61 -6.20 -7.35
C VAL A 110 2.42 -7.34 -7.94
N LYS A 111 2.85 -7.26 -9.21
CA LYS A 111 3.61 -8.33 -9.86
C LYS A 111 4.98 -8.58 -9.22
N SER A 112 5.65 -7.52 -8.76
CA SER A 112 6.96 -7.67 -8.11
C SER A 112 6.86 -8.34 -6.75
N PHE A 113 5.78 -8.09 -6.00
CA PHE A 113 5.73 -8.45 -4.58
C PHE A 113 4.60 -9.41 -4.19
N ILE A 114 3.84 -9.95 -5.16
CA ILE A 114 2.68 -10.83 -4.89
C ILE A 114 3.01 -12.07 -4.05
N ASN A 115 4.26 -12.54 -4.08
CA ASN A 115 4.70 -13.74 -3.36
C ASN A 115 5.13 -13.47 -1.91
N HIS A 116 5.10 -12.22 -1.44
CA HIS A 116 5.44 -11.89 -0.06
C HIS A 116 4.25 -12.09 0.88
N PRO A 117 4.32 -13.04 1.84
CA PRO A 117 3.23 -13.31 2.78
C PRO A 117 2.99 -12.18 3.78
N SER A 118 3.96 -11.31 4.02
CA SER A 118 3.83 -10.12 4.85
C SER A 118 2.82 -9.13 4.28
N ILE A 119 2.65 -9.06 2.95
CA ILE A 119 1.70 -8.17 2.32
C ILE A 119 0.28 -8.68 2.56
N ILE A 120 -0.52 -7.92 3.29
CA ILE A 120 -1.91 -8.25 3.60
C ILE A 120 -2.92 -7.30 2.97
N VAL A 121 -2.48 -6.16 2.45
CA VAL A 121 -3.29 -5.13 1.77
C VAL A 121 -2.49 -4.53 0.61
N TRP A 122 -3.14 -4.35 -0.54
CA TRP A 122 -2.64 -3.52 -1.64
C TRP A 122 -3.20 -2.12 -1.52
N SER A 123 -2.35 -1.10 -1.61
CA SER A 123 -2.75 0.32 -1.65
C SER A 123 -2.50 0.89 -3.03
N LEU A 124 -3.55 1.47 -3.62
CA LEU A 124 -3.50 1.94 -5.00
C LEU A 124 -2.69 3.23 -5.20
N GLY A 125 -2.42 3.95 -4.12
CA GLY A 125 -1.67 5.20 -4.16
C GLY A 125 -2.05 6.13 -3.02
N ASN A 126 -1.54 7.35 -3.07
CA ASN A 126 -1.72 8.38 -2.05
C ASN A 126 -2.19 9.70 -2.66
N GLU A 127 -3.19 10.31 -2.05
CA GLU A 127 -3.60 11.71 -2.28
C GLU A 127 -3.74 12.16 -3.75
N CYS A 128 -4.29 11.32 -4.62
CA CYS A 128 -4.50 11.65 -6.02
C CYS A 128 -5.90 12.19 -6.34
N GLY A 129 -6.78 12.35 -5.35
CA GLY A 129 -8.21 12.51 -5.57
C GLY A 129 -8.87 11.19 -5.95
N TYR A 130 -10.15 11.22 -6.35
CA TYR A 130 -10.90 10.02 -6.72
C TYR A 130 -11.55 10.17 -8.09
N GLY A 131 -11.58 9.08 -8.85
CA GLY A 131 -12.20 9.05 -10.17
C GLY A 131 -12.01 7.71 -10.88
N ILE A 132 -12.49 7.67 -12.11
CA ILE A 132 -12.58 6.48 -12.96
C ILE A 132 -11.27 5.68 -13.05
N ASN A 133 -10.12 6.36 -12.98
CA ASN A 133 -8.83 5.69 -13.08
C ASN A 133 -8.58 4.78 -11.85
N PHE A 134 -8.94 5.21 -10.64
CA PHE A 134 -8.84 4.36 -9.45
C PHE A 134 -9.87 3.24 -9.45
N GLU A 135 -11.09 3.48 -9.92
CA GLU A 135 -12.11 2.44 -10.03
C GLU A 135 -11.63 1.30 -10.94
N LYS A 136 -11.12 1.63 -12.12
CA LYS A 136 -10.58 0.65 -13.08
C LYS A 136 -9.31 -0.03 -12.57
N THR A 137 -8.45 0.70 -11.88
CA THR A 137 -7.23 0.14 -11.27
C THR A 137 -7.57 -0.85 -10.15
N TYR A 138 -8.57 -0.53 -9.32
CA TYR A 138 -9.10 -1.45 -8.33
C TYR A 138 -9.58 -2.75 -8.98
N ASP A 139 -10.42 -2.67 -10.02
CA ASP A 139 -10.92 -3.85 -10.73
C ASP A 139 -9.79 -4.68 -11.32
N TRP A 140 -8.78 -4.02 -11.86
CA TRP A 140 -7.59 -4.68 -12.41
C TRP A 140 -6.80 -5.42 -11.34
N VAL A 141 -6.50 -4.79 -10.21
CA VAL A 141 -5.76 -5.41 -9.09
C VAL A 141 -6.56 -6.58 -8.51
N LYS A 142 -7.89 -6.44 -8.32
CA LYS A 142 -8.76 -7.52 -7.83
C LYS A 142 -8.86 -8.68 -8.81
N ALA A 143 -8.72 -8.45 -10.11
CA ALA A 143 -8.66 -9.53 -11.10
C ALA A 143 -7.35 -10.31 -11.01
N LEU A 144 -6.24 -9.65 -10.69
CA LEU A 144 -4.91 -10.25 -10.56
C LEU A 144 -4.74 -10.98 -9.23
N ASP A 145 -5.12 -10.34 -8.12
CA ASP A 145 -5.05 -10.93 -6.76
C ASP A 145 -6.42 -10.87 -6.08
N LYS A 146 -7.07 -12.04 -6.01
CA LYS A 146 -8.38 -12.21 -5.36
C LYS A 146 -8.27 -12.50 -3.87
N THR A 147 -7.07 -12.63 -3.33
CA THR A 147 -6.84 -13.12 -1.96
C THR A 147 -6.68 -11.99 -0.96
N ARG A 148 -6.15 -10.85 -1.42
CA ARG A 148 -5.89 -9.68 -0.56
C ARG A 148 -6.90 -8.57 -0.80
N PRO A 149 -7.27 -7.83 0.25
CA PRO A 149 -8.02 -6.58 0.09
C PRO A 149 -7.17 -5.51 -0.61
N VAL A 150 -7.89 -4.64 -1.30
CA VAL A 150 -7.35 -3.46 -1.97
C VAL A 150 -7.93 -2.22 -1.29
N GLN A 151 -7.08 -1.25 -0.95
CA GLN A 151 -7.51 0.00 -0.35
C GLN A 151 -7.06 1.20 -1.17
N TYR A 152 -7.86 2.25 -1.11
CA TYR A 152 -7.50 3.58 -1.55
C TYR A 152 -8.19 4.62 -0.66
N GLU A 153 -7.40 5.51 -0.02
CA GLU A 153 -7.91 6.40 1.06
C GLU A 153 -8.93 7.43 0.55
N ARG A 154 -8.84 7.88 -0.71
CA ARG A 154 -9.82 8.78 -1.32
C ARG A 154 -11.05 8.05 -1.90
N GLY A 155 -11.10 6.73 -1.82
CA GLY A 155 -12.27 5.94 -2.18
C GLY A 155 -13.46 6.15 -1.23
N GLY A 156 -13.20 6.61 -0.01
CA GLY A 156 -14.26 6.87 0.96
C GLY A 156 -15.09 5.61 1.24
N TYR A 157 -16.39 5.70 1.01
CA TYR A 157 -17.33 4.58 1.13
C TYR A 157 -17.71 3.96 -0.23
N ASP A 158 -16.93 4.22 -1.27
CA ASP A 158 -17.16 3.62 -2.58
C ASP A 158 -16.89 2.12 -2.56
N SER A 159 -17.56 1.38 -3.44
CA SER A 159 -17.38 -0.07 -3.60
C SER A 159 -16.02 -0.46 -4.21
N LYS A 160 -15.23 0.50 -4.64
CA LYS A 160 -13.89 0.32 -5.23
C LYS A 160 -12.76 0.55 -4.21
N THR A 161 -13.06 0.33 -2.94
CA THR A 161 -12.09 0.16 -1.86
C THR A 161 -12.62 -0.87 -0.87
N ASP A 162 -11.83 -1.86 -0.49
CA ASP A 162 -12.27 -2.90 0.46
C ASP A 162 -12.16 -2.40 1.91
N ILE A 163 -11.39 -1.35 2.15
CA ILE A 163 -11.12 -0.79 3.49
C ILE A 163 -11.37 0.71 3.43
N HIS A 164 -12.20 1.21 4.35
CA HIS A 164 -12.40 2.64 4.52
C HIS A 164 -11.25 3.22 5.35
N CYS A 165 -10.48 4.12 4.73
CA CYS A 165 -9.32 4.79 5.34
C CYS A 165 -9.58 6.30 5.36
N PRO A 166 -10.23 6.84 6.40
CA PRO A 166 -10.43 8.29 6.49
C PRO A 166 -9.10 9.00 6.74
N MET A 167 -8.92 10.12 6.04
CA MET A 167 -7.83 11.07 6.25
C MET A 167 -8.38 12.46 6.55
#